data_e7e041565621dec9693c678d96ce3c3d
#
_entry.id   e7e041565621dec9693c678d96ce3c3d
#
_cell.length_a   1.000
_cell.length_b   1.000
_cell.length_c   1.000
_cell.angle_alpha   90.00
_cell.angle_beta   90.00
_cell.angle_gamma   90.00
#
_symmetry.space_group_name_H-M   'P 1'
#
loop_
_entity.id
_entity.type
_entity.pdbx_description
1 polymer ?
#
loop_
_entity_poly.entity_id
_entity_poly.type
_entity_poly.pdbx_seq_one_letter_code
_entity_poly.pdbx_strand_id
1 'polypeptide(L)'
;MKTSLSRRHLLQSGFGVAAAFAAAPALAVAETRGLSFMNTHTGESLAVSYFRAGTYDPAGLEQIARVLRDHRTGDVHAIDPGLLDLLHDLQVLADRDGAFQVISGYRSPQTNGMLHSRSSGVATRSLHMDGKAIDIRLTGFPTKKLRDLALSLKRGGVGYYAASDFVHVDTGRVRFW
;
A
#
# COMPACT_ATOMS: atom_id res chain seq x y z
N MET A 1 7.97 -38.34 87.00
CA MET A 1 7.51 -39.35 86.06
C MET A 1 7.27 -38.64 84.72
N LYS A 2 8.05 -39.01 83.74
CA LYS A 2 8.10 -38.35 82.40
C LYS A 2 7.14 -39.07 81.44
N THR A 3 6.19 -38.37 80.79
CA THR A 3 5.41 -38.90 79.71
C THR A 3 5.69 -38.13 78.44
N SER A 4 6.23 -38.88 77.52
CA SER A 4 6.57 -38.48 76.13
C SER A 4 5.31 -38.31 75.29
N LEU A 5 5.20 -37.16 74.61
CA LEU A 5 4.15 -36.94 73.61
C LEU A 5 4.71 -37.18 72.22
N SER A 6 4.12 -38.15 71.56
CA SER A 6 4.40 -38.57 70.18
C SER A 6 3.91 -37.56 69.19
N ARG A 7 4.80 -37.21 68.22
CA ARG A 7 4.47 -36.40 67.02
C ARG A 7 3.82 -37.30 65.99
N ARG A 8 2.57 -37.11 65.72
CA ARG A 8 1.89 -37.70 64.59
C ARG A 8 1.70 -36.64 63.52
N HIS A 9 2.26 -36.93 62.36
CA HIS A 9 2.23 -36.16 61.15
C HIS A 9 0.78 -35.93 60.64
N LEU A 10 0.43 -34.66 60.44
CA LEU A 10 -0.75 -34.28 59.70
C LEU A 10 -0.35 -33.99 58.27
N LEU A 11 -0.54 -34.97 57.37
CA LEU A 11 -0.41 -34.78 55.91
C LEU A 11 -1.66 -34.03 55.40
N GLN A 12 -1.53 -32.72 55.17
CA GLN A 12 -2.52 -31.98 54.45
C GLN A 12 -2.28 -32.18 52.97
N SER A 13 -3.14 -32.93 52.34
CA SER A 13 -3.22 -33.08 50.88
C SER A 13 -3.82 -31.82 50.27
N GLY A 14 -2.95 -30.92 49.77
CA GLY A 14 -3.34 -29.77 49.00
C GLY A 14 -3.76 -30.20 47.58
N PHE A 15 -5.06 -30.20 47.29
CA PHE A 15 -5.55 -30.28 45.92
C PHE A 15 -5.25 -28.95 45.21
N GLY A 16 -4.19 -28.95 44.42
CA GLY A 16 -3.92 -27.87 43.50
C GLY A 16 -4.89 -27.93 42.30
N VAL A 17 -5.87 -27.06 42.28
CA VAL A 17 -6.68 -26.82 41.07
C VAL A 17 -5.82 -26.09 40.06
N ALA A 18 -5.25 -26.79 39.08
CA ALA A 18 -4.61 -26.18 37.91
C ALA A 18 -5.72 -25.58 37.03
N ALA A 19 -5.90 -24.26 37.11
CA ALA A 19 -6.75 -23.53 36.18
C ALA A 19 -6.06 -23.55 34.81
N ALA A 20 -6.49 -24.42 33.92
CA ALA A 20 -6.10 -24.40 32.51
C ALA A 20 -6.72 -23.15 31.86
N PHE A 21 -5.94 -22.10 31.69
CA PHE A 21 -6.31 -21.00 30.83
C PHE A 21 -6.32 -21.52 29.39
N ALA A 22 -7.49 -21.86 28.88
CA ALA A 22 -7.72 -22.08 27.47
C ALA A 22 -7.52 -20.73 26.78
N ALA A 23 -6.36 -20.54 26.14
CA ALA A 23 -6.13 -19.40 25.24
C ALA A 23 -7.14 -19.54 24.10
N ALA A 24 -8.20 -18.74 24.11
CA ALA A 24 -9.10 -18.65 22.97
C ALA A 24 -8.25 -18.19 21.75
N PRO A 25 -8.38 -18.84 20.58
CA PRO A 25 -7.68 -18.38 19.39
C PRO A 25 -8.14 -16.94 19.11
N ALA A 26 -7.20 -15.99 19.18
CA ALA A 26 -7.46 -14.65 18.71
C ALA A 26 -7.85 -14.79 17.23
N LEU A 27 -9.09 -14.46 16.89
CA LEU A 27 -9.52 -14.34 15.50
C LEU A 27 -8.65 -13.24 14.88
N ALA A 28 -7.61 -13.66 14.19
CA ALA A 28 -6.80 -12.74 13.39
C ALA A 28 -7.75 -12.09 12.37
N VAL A 29 -8.01 -10.80 12.52
CA VAL A 29 -8.75 -10.04 11.51
C VAL A 29 -7.94 -10.18 10.22
N ALA A 30 -8.54 -10.80 9.22
CA ALA A 30 -7.87 -11.02 7.95
C ALA A 30 -7.46 -9.66 7.36
N GLU A 31 -6.18 -9.48 7.11
CA GLU A 31 -5.64 -8.25 6.54
C GLU A 31 -6.34 -7.93 5.22
N THR A 32 -6.87 -6.72 5.11
CA THR A 32 -7.47 -6.19 3.89
C THR A 32 -6.79 -4.88 3.54
N ARG A 33 -6.30 -4.75 2.30
CA ARG A 33 -5.77 -3.49 1.77
C ARG A 33 -6.69 -2.97 0.70
N GLY A 34 -7.07 -1.70 0.82
CA GLY A 34 -7.89 -0.99 -0.14
C GLY A 34 -7.23 0.32 -0.54
N LEU A 35 -7.58 0.80 -1.72
CA LEU A 35 -7.14 2.09 -2.25
C LEU A 35 -8.33 2.80 -2.89
N SER A 36 -8.26 4.12 -2.84
CA SER A 36 -9.21 5.00 -3.55
C SER A 36 -8.47 5.85 -4.57
N PHE A 37 -8.99 5.93 -5.77
CA PHE A 37 -8.44 6.68 -6.89
C PHE A 37 -9.45 7.67 -7.46
N MET A 38 -8.98 8.79 -7.98
CA MET A 38 -9.72 9.72 -8.82
C MET A 38 -8.83 10.11 -10.00
N ASN A 39 -9.18 9.66 -11.21
CA ASN A 39 -8.45 10.01 -12.40
C ASN A 39 -8.78 11.44 -12.82
N THR A 40 -7.76 12.32 -12.82
CA THR A 40 -7.95 13.75 -13.07
C THR A 40 -8.27 14.08 -14.54
N HIS A 41 -8.06 13.16 -15.48
CA HIS A 41 -8.33 13.35 -16.89
C HIS A 41 -9.70 12.79 -17.33
N THR A 42 -10.14 11.67 -16.74
CA THR A 42 -11.41 11.04 -17.09
C THR A 42 -12.53 11.36 -16.10
N GLY A 43 -12.20 11.87 -14.91
CA GLY A 43 -13.15 12.11 -13.82
C GLY A 43 -13.64 10.84 -13.12
N GLU A 44 -13.18 9.67 -13.54
CA GLU A 44 -13.55 8.38 -12.93
C GLU A 44 -12.99 8.26 -11.52
N SER A 45 -13.82 7.73 -10.63
CA SER A 45 -13.44 7.43 -9.24
C SER A 45 -13.65 5.95 -8.95
N LEU A 46 -12.75 5.37 -8.15
CA LEU A 46 -12.79 3.98 -7.74
C LEU A 46 -12.34 3.86 -6.28
N ALA A 47 -13.10 3.13 -5.47
CA ALA A 47 -12.66 2.66 -4.16
C ALA A 47 -12.77 1.13 -4.15
N VAL A 48 -11.65 0.43 -3.91
CA VAL A 48 -11.59 -1.01 -4.09
C VAL A 48 -10.58 -1.65 -3.14
N SER A 49 -10.91 -2.85 -2.65
CA SER A 49 -9.93 -3.72 -1.99
C SER A 49 -9.21 -4.54 -3.05
N TYR A 50 -7.88 -4.55 -3.01
CA TYR A 50 -7.05 -5.30 -3.96
C TYR A 50 -6.28 -6.45 -3.30
N PHE A 51 -6.33 -6.55 -1.96
CA PHE A 51 -5.66 -7.60 -1.18
C PHE A 51 -6.54 -8.00 0.01
N ARG A 52 -6.73 -9.32 0.21
CA ARG A 52 -7.52 -9.88 1.33
C ARG A 52 -6.93 -11.20 1.78
N ALA A 53 -6.85 -11.39 3.09
CA ALA A 53 -6.43 -12.66 3.71
C ALA A 53 -5.16 -13.26 3.09
N GLY A 54 -4.13 -12.42 2.84
CA GLY A 54 -2.84 -12.86 2.29
C GLY A 54 -2.79 -13.01 0.77
N THR A 55 -3.86 -12.67 0.02
CA THR A 55 -3.94 -12.87 -1.43
C THR A 55 -4.40 -11.61 -2.15
N TYR A 56 -3.80 -11.32 -3.32
CA TYR A 56 -4.28 -10.27 -4.20
C TYR A 56 -5.61 -10.69 -4.85
N ASP A 57 -6.57 -9.77 -4.87
CA ASP A 57 -7.88 -9.97 -5.50
C ASP A 57 -7.79 -9.64 -7.01
N PRO A 58 -7.89 -10.63 -7.92
CA PRO A 58 -7.79 -10.38 -9.35
C PRO A 58 -8.83 -9.39 -9.88
N ALA A 59 -10.05 -9.42 -9.33
CA ALA A 59 -11.11 -8.49 -9.75
C ALA A 59 -10.82 -7.06 -9.31
N GLY A 60 -10.25 -6.86 -8.11
CA GLY A 60 -9.79 -5.57 -7.63
C GLY A 60 -8.63 -5.04 -8.47
N LEU A 61 -7.66 -5.90 -8.82
CA LEU A 61 -6.52 -5.51 -9.68
C LEU A 61 -7.00 -5.11 -11.09
N GLU A 62 -7.98 -5.80 -11.67
CA GLU A 62 -8.53 -5.45 -12.98
C GLU A 62 -9.25 -4.09 -12.97
N GLN A 63 -10.03 -3.81 -11.93
CA GLN A 63 -10.68 -2.50 -11.76
C GLN A 63 -9.66 -1.37 -11.64
N ILE A 64 -8.57 -1.59 -10.88
CA ILE A 64 -7.47 -0.63 -10.76
C ILE A 64 -6.80 -0.41 -12.12
N ALA A 65 -6.47 -1.48 -12.85
CA ALA A 65 -5.87 -1.38 -14.16
C ALA A 65 -6.73 -0.54 -15.13
N ARG A 66 -8.05 -0.68 -15.06
CA ARG A 66 -9.00 0.08 -15.88
C ARG A 66 -9.02 1.57 -15.53
N VAL A 67 -9.07 1.95 -14.27
CA VAL A 67 -9.06 3.37 -13.86
C VAL A 67 -7.71 4.03 -14.10
N LEU A 68 -6.61 3.24 -14.04
CA LEU A 68 -5.24 3.71 -14.28
C LEU A 68 -4.76 3.56 -15.73
N ARG A 69 -5.64 3.22 -16.67
CA ARG A 69 -5.34 3.07 -18.10
C ARG A 69 -4.77 4.35 -18.72
N ASP A 70 -4.15 4.22 -19.86
CA ASP A 70 -3.77 5.39 -20.67
C ASP A 70 -5.02 6.17 -21.12
N HIS A 71 -5.24 7.34 -20.55
CA HIS A 71 -6.43 8.16 -20.85
C HIS A 71 -6.45 8.72 -22.28
N ARG A 72 -5.34 8.66 -23.02
CA ARG A 72 -5.24 9.15 -24.41
C ARG A 72 -5.59 8.09 -25.42
N THR A 73 -5.13 6.85 -25.19
CA THR A 73 -5.36 5.73 -26.11
C THR A 73 -6.48 4.81 -25.65
N GLY A 74 -6.83 4.83 -24.37
CA GLY A 74 -7.75 3.88 -23.76
C GLY A 74 -7.12 2.53 -23.41
N ASP A 75 -5.82 2.34 -23.70
CA ASP A 75 -5.12 1.08 -23.46
C ASP A 75 -5.06 0.75 -21.98
N VAL A 76 -5.46 -0.46 -21.62
CA VAL A 76 -5.41 -1.02 -20.28
C VAL A 76 -4.21 -1.94 -20.18
N HIS A 77 -3.46 -1.83 -19.09
CA HIS A 77 -2.31 -2.67 -18.78
C HIS A 77 -2.34 -3.10 -17.30
N ALA A 78 -1.84 -4.28 -16.99
CA ALA A 78 -1.72 -4.72 -15.61
C ALA A 78 -0.83 -3.77 -14.81
N ILE A 79 -1.26 -3.46 -13.58
CA ILE A 79 -0.49 -2.64 -12.64
C ILE A 79 0.27 -3.56 -11.69
N ASP A 80 1.53 -3.27 -11.46
CA ASP A 80 2.37 -3.99 -10.51
C ASP A 80 1.75 -3.96 -9.10
N PRO A 81 1.40 -5.10 -8.51
CA PRO A 81 0.88 -5.14 -7.14
C PRO A 81 1.82 -4.48 -6.12
N GLY A 82 3.13 -4.52 -6.35
CA GLY A 82 4.12 -3.83 -5.51
C GLY A 82 3.96 -2.32 -5.53
N LEU A 83 3.46 -1.73 -6.64
CA LEU A 83 3.11 -0.31 -6.70
C LEU A 83 1.88 -0.01 -5.85
N LEU A 84 0.88 -0.89 -5.84
CA LEU A 84 -0.31 -0.74 -5.00
C LEU A 84 0.03 -0.84 -3.52
N ASP A 85 0.91 -1.77 -3.14
CA ASP A 85 1.42 -1.87 -1.77
C ASP A 85 2.21 -0.62 -1.36
N LEU A 86 2.99 -0.05 -2.27
CA LEU A 86 3.69 1.23 -2.02
C LEU A 86 2.70 2.37 -1.75
N LEU A 87 1.61 2.45 -2.53
CA LEU A 87 0.56 3.45 -2.34
C LEU A 87 -0.19 3.25 -1.01
N HIS A 88 -0.49 2.01 -0.66
CA HIS A 88 -1.11 1.68 0.61
C HIS A 88 -0.23 2.12 1.79
N ASP A 89 1.06 1.82 1.75
CA ASP A 89 1.99 2.24 2.81
C ASP A 89 2.09 3.77 2.90
N LEU A 90 2.07 4.48 1.78
CA LEU A 90 2.02 5.94 1.77
C LEU A 90 0.76 6.49 2.43
N GLN A 91 -0.39 5.88 2.17
CA GLN A 91 -1.68 6.25 2.77
C GLN A 91 -1.66 6.04 4.29
N VAL A 92 -1.14 4.90 4.74
CA VAL A 92 -0.98 4.57 6.17
C VAL A 92 -0.04 5.57 6.84
N LEU A 93 1.13 5.86 6.26
CA LEU A 93 2.09 6.82 6.81
C LEU A 93 1.57 8.26 6.80
N ALA A 94 0.74 8.62 5.83
CA ALA A 94 0.09 9.93 5.78
C ALA A 94 -1.04 10.08 6.81
N ASP A 95 -1.47 8.98 7.41
CA ASP A 95 -2.66 8.91 8.28
C ASP A 95 -3.88 9.57 7.61
N ARG A 96 -4.17 9.15 6.36
CA ARG A 96 -5.22 9.74 5.51
C ARG A 96 -5.92 8.68 4.67
N ASP A 97 -7.26 8.68 4.72
CA ASP A 97 -8.12 7.84 3.87
C ASP A 97 -8.53 8.54 2.56
N GLY A 98 -7.80 9.58 2.17
CA GLY A 98 -8.08 10.35 0.95
C GLY A 98 -7.79 9.57 -0.33
N ALA A 99 -8.55 9.85 -1.39
CA ALA A 99 -8.29 9.26 -2.70
C ALA A 99 -6.97 9.79 -3.30
N PHE A 100 -6.22 8.93 -3.96
CA PHE A 100 -5.12 9.34 -4.84
C PHE A 100 -5.69 9.97 -6.11
N GLN A 101 -5.39 11.25 -6.33
CA GLN A 101 -5.65 11.94 -7.58
C GLN A 101 -4.60 11.50 -8.59
N VAL A 102 -5.01 10.81 -9.63
CA VAL A 102 -4.11 10.24 -10.64
C VAL A 102 -3.89 11.23 -11.77
N ILE A 103 -2.66 11.72 -11.91
CA ILE A 103 -2.21 12.58 -13.01
C ILE A 103 -1.74 11.72 -14.18
N SER A 104 -1.08 10.58 -13.94
CA SER A 104 -0.69 9.60 -14.95
C SER A 104 -0.55 8.23 -14.30
N GLY A 105 -1.30 7.25 -14.80
CA GLY A 105 -1.14 5.83 -14.48
C GLY A 105 -0.31 5.12 -15.55
N TYR A 106 -0.84 4.05 -16.14
CA TYR A 106 -0.26 3.39 -17.29
C TYR A 106 -0.14 4.36 -18.48
N ARG A 107 0.92 4.22 -19.21
CA ARG A 107 1.23 5.02 -20.40
C ARG A 107 1.62 4.10 -21.55
N SER A 108 0.85 4.07 -22.60
CA SER A 108 1.15 3.27 -23.79
C SER A 108 2.47 3.72 -24.45
N PRO A 109 3.14 2.84 -25.20
CA PRO A 109 4.34 3.22 -25.96
C PRO A 109 4.07 4.40 -26.90
N GLN A 110 2.87 4.47 -27.50
CA GLN A 110 2.45 5.57 -28.37
C GLN A 110 2.43 6.90 -27.59
N THR A 111 1.74 6.92 -26.44
CA THR A 111 1.69 8.11 -25.57
C THR A 111 3.06 8.50 -25.06
N ASN A 112 3.89 7.52 -24.63
CA ASN A 112 5.24 7.80 -24.14
C ASN A 112 6.10 8.41 -25.25
N GLY A 113 6.06 7.89 -26.48
CA GLY A 113 6.78 8.44 -27.63
C GLY A 113 6.37 9.86 -27.95
N MET A 114 5.04 10.14 -27.96
CA MET A 114 4.51 11.49 -28.17
C MET A 114 4.97 12.48 -27.08
N LEU A 115 4.97 12.08 -25.81
CA LEU A 115 5.39 12.94 -24.70
C LEU A 115 6.92 13.17 -24.73
N HIS A 116 7.69 12.14 -25.05
CA HIS A 116 9.15 12.23 -25.18
C HIS A 116 9.56 13.20 -26.30
N SER A 117 8.82 13.20 -27.44
CA SER A 117 9.09 14.13 -28.54
C SER A 117 8.80 15.60 -28.19
N ARG A 118 7.96 15.85 -27.18
CA ARG A 118 7.54 17.19 -26.75
C ARG A 118 8.28 17.71 -25.52
N SER A 119 9.02 16.86 -24.81
CA SER A 119 9.69 17.20 -23.54
C SER A 119 10.90 16.31 -23.29
N SER A 120 12.02 16.92 -22.97
CA SER A 120 13.24 16.21 -22.54
C SER A 120 13.13 15.55 -21.16
N GLY A 121 12.07 15.85 -20.39
CA GLY A 121 11.84 15.30 -19.06
C GLY A 121 11.19 13.90 -19.06
N VAL A 122 10.77 13.39 -20.24
CA VAL A 122 10.14 12.07 -20.34
C VAL A 122 11.17 11.03 -20.79
N ALA A 123 11.40 10.01 -19.97
CA ALA A 123 12.32 8.92 -20.30
C ALA A 123 11.82 8.10 -21.50
N THR A 124 12.72 7.68 -22.38
CA THR A 124 12.40 6.76 -23.50
C THR A 124 11.87 5.41 -22.98
N ARG A 125 12.49 4.89 -21.89
CA ARG A 125 12.03 3.69 -21.16
C ARG A 125 11.41 4.14 -19.85
N SER A 126 10.12 4.38 -19.86
CA SER A 126 9.38 4.83 -18.69
C SER A 126 8.70 3.66 -17.98
N LEU A 127 8.83 3.56 -16.67
CA LEU A 127 8.14 2.55 -15.86
C LEU A 127 6.61 2.67 -15.89
N HIS A 128 6.07 3.80 -16.33
CA HIS A 128 4.64 3.92 -16.65
C HIS A 128 4.21 2.96 -17.76
N MET A 129 5.09 2.62 -18.71
CA MET A 129 4.79 1.66 -19.78
C MET A 129 4.73 0.20 -19.28
N ASP A 130 5.30 -0.07 -18.11
CA ASP A 130 5.32 -1.39 -17.49
C ASP A 130 4.27 -1.53 -16.38
N GLY A 131 3.41 -0.54 -16.18
CA GLY A 131 2.47 -0.49 -15.06
C GLY A 131 3.14 -0.39 -13.68
N LYS A 132 4.39 0.07 -13.63
CA LYS A 132 5.24 0.13 -12.43
C LYS A 132 5.46 1.53 -11.88
N ALA A 133 4.79 2.55 -12.42
CA ALA A 133 4.91 3.93 -12.00
C ALA A 133 3.56 4.66 -12.04
N ILE A 134 3.42 5.66 -11.19
CA ILE A 134 2.24 6.51 -11.11
C ILE A 134 2.63 7.94 -10.69
N ASP A 135 1.96 8.91 -11.28
CA ASP A 135 2.04 10.33 -10.92
C ASP A 135 0.78 10.72 -10.14
N ILE A 136 0.94 11.18 -8.89
CA ILE A 136 -0.17 11.32 -7.95
C ILE A 136 -0.11 12.58 -7.09
N ARG A 137 -1.29 12.94 -6.56
CA ARG A 137 -1.49 13.69 -5.32
C ARG A 137 -2.31 12.83 -4.36
N LEU A 138 -2.22 13.10 -3.07
CA LEU A 138 -3.15 12.55 -2.07
C LEU A 138 -4.10 13.67 -1.63
N THR A 139 -5.41 13.42 -1.74
CA THR A 139 -6.44 14.42 -1.41
C THR A 139 -6.29 14.91 0.03
N GLY A 140 -6.22 16.23 0.20
CA GLY A 140 -6.08 16.84 1.52
C GLY A 140 -4.69 16.69 2.16
N PHE A 141 -3.67 16.25 1.39
CA PHE A 141 -2.31 16.09 1.89
C PHE A 141 -1.29 16.84 1.01
N PRO A 142 -0.40 17.67 1.58
CA PRO A 142 0.57 18.44 0.80
C PRO A 142 1.53 17.55 0.00
N THR A 143 1.69 17.80 -1.29
CA THR A 143 2.55 17.00 -2.19
C THR A 143 4.02 16.97 -1.74
N LYS A 144 4.53 18.05 -1.15
CA LYS A 144 5.87 18.06 -0.55
C LYS A 144 6.00 17.04 0.58
N LYS A 145 5.00 16.92 1.45
CA LYS A 145 5.00 15.90 2.52
C LYS A 145 4.83 14.49 1.96
N LEU A 146 4.00 14.32 0.91
CA LEU A 146 3.84 13.04 0.22
C LEU A 146 5.18 12.57 -0.38
N ARG A 147 5.93 13.46 -1.02
CA ARG A 147 7.29 13.20 -1.49
C ARG A 147 8.19 12.73 -0.35
N ASP A 148 8.20 13.44 0.80
CA ASP A 148 9.08 13.13 1.92
C ASP A 148 8.76 11.73 2.50
N LEU A 149 7.48 11.35 2.59
CA LEU A 149 7.06 10.00 2.96
C LEU A 149 7.52 8.96 1.94
N ALA A 150 7.35 9.22 0.64
CA ALA A 150 7.79 8.31 -0.42
C ALA A 150 9.31 8.07 -0.37
N LEU A 151 10.10 9.12 -0.14
CA LEU A 151 11.55 9.01 0.05
C LEU A 151 11.94 8.17 1.26
N SER A 152 11.18 8.29 2.36
CA SER A 152 11.46 7.54 3.61
C SER A 152 11.28 6.03 3.45
N LEU A 153 10.37 5.60 2.57
CA LEU A 153 10.11 4.18 2.30
C LEU A 153 11.25 3.48 1.56
N LYS A 154 12.07 4.20 0.78
CA LYS A 154 13.21 3.64 0.02
C LYS A 154 12.83 2.44 -0.87
N ARG A 155 11.63 2.43 -1.45
CA ARG A 155 11.08 1.29 -2.20
C ARG A 155 11.15 1.45 -3.72
N GLY A 156 11.60 2.59 -4.24
CA GLY A 156 11.70 2.83 -5.67
C GLY A 156 12.10 4.25 -6.01
N GLY A 157 11.79 4.69 -7.23
CA GLY A 157 12.03 6.05 -7.68
C GLY A 157 10.99 7.02 -7.15
N VAL A 158 11.43 8.23 -6.78
CA VAL A 158 10.60 9.34 -6.35
C VAL A 158 10.97 10.60 -7.10
N GLY A 159 10.04 11.16 -7.87
CA GLY A 159 10.18 12.44 -8.56
C GLY A 159 9.24 13.48 -7.94
N TYR A 160 9.73 14.73 -7.76
CA TYR A 160 8.91 15.81 -7.25
C TYR A 160 8.77 16.94 -8.26
N TYR A 161 7.55 17.15 -8.71
CA TYR A 161 7.19 18.14 -9.72
C TYR A 161 6.42 19.30 -9.08
N ALA A 162 7.14 20.17 -8.38
CA ALA A 162 6.56 21.25 -7.58
C ALA A 162 5.67 22.20 -8.40
N ALA A 163 6.11 22.56 -9.63
CA ALA A 163 5.35 23.46 -10.51
C ALA A 163 4.02 22.86 -10.99
N SER A 164 3.97 21.55 -11.16
CA SER A 164 2.78 20.80 -11.58
C SER A 164 2.05 20.16 -10.41
N ASP A 165 2.56 20.37 -9.21
CA ASP A 165 2.01 19.90 -7.92
C ASP A 165 1.67 18.40 -7.91
N PHE A 166 2.63 17.52 -8.24
CA PHE A 166 2.48 16.08 -8.10
C PHE A 166 3.80 15.39 -7.72
N VAL A 167 3.66 14.14 -7.27
CA VAL A 167 4.77 13.24 -6.97
C VAL A 167 4.69 12.04 -7.89
N HIS A 168 5.81 11.71 -8.53
CA HIS A 168 6.03 10.43 -9.19
C HIS A 168 6.52 9.41 -8.18
N VAL A 169 5.95 8.20 -8.20
CA VAL A 169 6.49 7.04 -7.48
C VAL A 169 6.52 5.83 -8.40
N ASP A 170 7.54 4.97 -8.22
CA ASP A 170 7.68 3.73 -8.99
C ASP A 170 8.32 2.60 -8.18
N THR A 171 8.24 1.37 -8.69
CA THR A 171 8.83 0.16 -8.08
C THR A 171 10.18 -0.22 -8.68
N GLY A 172 10.87 0.72 -9.35
CA GLY A 172 12.20 0.50 -9.89
C GLY A 172 13.31 0.64 -8.83
N ARG A 173 14.53 0.90 -9.29
CA ARG A 173 15.65 1.15 -8.37
C ARG A 173 15.40 2.41 -7.54
N VAL A 174 15.90 2.45 -6.31
CA VAL A 174 15.81 3.64 -5.44
C VAL A 174 16.60 4.79 -6.07
N ARG A 175 15.91 5.89 -6.33
CA ARG A 175 16.47 7.15 -6.89
C ARG A 175 15.49 8.30 -6.65
N PHE A 176 15.95 9.52 -6.80
CA PHE A 176 15.10 10.73 -6.68
C PHE A 176 15.57 11.83 -7.60
N TRP A 177 14.67 12.75 -7.97
CA TRP A 177 14.92 13.93 -8.79
C TRP A 177 13.90 15.05 -8.55
#